data_5cfd620208fa6c4d2a2b4ed5fc7dceca
#
_entry.id   5cfd620208fa6c4d2a2b4ed5fc7dceca
#
_cell.length_a   1.000
_cell.length_b   1.000
_cell.length_c   1.000
_cell.angle_alpha   90.00
_cell.angle_beta   90.00
_cell.angle_gamma   90.00
#
_symmetry.space_group_name_H-M   'P 1'
#
loop_
_entity.id
_entity.type
_entity.pdbx_description
1 polymer ?
#
loop_
_entity_poly.entity_id
_entity_poly.type
_entity_poly.pdbx_seq_one_letter_code
_entity_poly.pdbx_strand_id
1 'polypeptide(L)'
;MVAFEPFPKQKEFIEAALSGDYSYLMYGGAAGGGKTYVTMAIAIMLAKFYPGSRSFVVRESLPRLKKTSIKSFFKLCPKNFVKKYNQQDKLVIFKNGSELQFISENFQNDKDLTQFDGLEGNFFFLEEGQELQERTFNKAILRCGRNIITPMPPKLIFVTCNPSQNWTKQRFYKPYVEKNMPEKHFYLPATMADNTLLPEDYIESLNNLDEITRAIFVDGNWDAVDVDRPFAYAFDKNKTVRPNVKYNPNEDLYLSFDFNVDPITCISAQHYGGKIRILKEFRLRNSDIFALCDAIQAEYGSVPFIVTG
;
A
#
# COMPACT_ATOMS: atom_id res chain seq x y z
N MET A 1 -13.79 16.21 26.26
CA MET A 1 -13.04 15.07 25.71
C MET A 1 -14.05 14.14 25.10
N VAL A 2 -14.05 13.96 23.81
CA VAL A 2 -14.95 12.98 23.18
C VAL A 2 -14.37 11.62 23.52
N ALA A 3 -15.11 10.79 24.27
CA ALA A 3 -14.71 9.40 24.50
C ALA A 3 -14.67 8.71 23.14
N PHE A 4 -13.59 7.99 22.84
CA PHE A 4 -13.52 7.17 21.64
C PHE A 4 -14.37 5.93 21.88
N GLU A 5 -15.49 5.86 21.17
CA GLU A 5 -16.34 4.68 21.12
C GLU A 5 -16.12 3.99 19.79
N PRO A 6 -15.42 2.84 19.77
CA PRO A 6 -15.11 2.13 18.53
C PRO A 6 -16.37 1.49 17.94
N PHE A 7 -16.51 1.58 16.61
CA PHE A 7 -17.49 0.79 15.87
C PHE A 7 -17.18 -0.71 15.97
N PRO A 8 -18.12 -1.61 15.69
CA PRO A 8 -17.87 -3.04 15.75
C PRO A 8 -16.59 -3.48 15.01
N LYS A 9 -16.40 -3.02 13.78
CA LYS A 9 -15.17 -3.30 13.01
C LYS A 9 -13.90 -2.72 13.63
N GLN A 10 -13.97 -1.52 14.18
CA GLN A 10 -12.83 -0.93 14.89
C GLN A 10 -12.51 -1.71 16.16
N LYS A 11 -13.53 -2.19 16.88
CA LYS A 11 -13.35 -3.05 18.06
C LYS A 11 -12.65 -4.34 17.69
N GLU A 12 -13.11 -5.03 16.64
CA GLU A 12 -12.49 -6.24 16.11
C GLU A 12 -11.00 -6.00 15.75
N PHE A 13 -10.70 -4.87 15.12
CA PHE A 13 -9.32 -4.51 14.78
C PHE A 13 -8.45 -4.23 16.01
N ILE A 14 -9.00 -3.58 17.03
CA ILE A 14 -8.30 -3.35 18.31
C ILE A 14 -8.05 -4.68 19.01
N GLU A 15 -9.02 -5.58 19.05
CA GLU A 15 -8.88 -6.91 19.64
C GLU A 15 -7.78 -7.71 18.93
N ALA A 16 -7.77 -7.72 17.60
CA ALA A 16 -6.71 -8.34 16.82
C ALA A 16 -5.32 -7.72 17.10
N ALA A 17 -5.25 -6.38 17.23
CA ALA A 17 -4.00 -5.69 17.54
C ALA A 17 -3.43 -6.04 18.94
N LEU A 18 -4.30 -6.35 19.89
CA LEU A 18 -3.93 -6.64 21.28
C LEU A 18 -3.86 -8.14 21.59
N SER A 19 -4.25 -9.02 20.67
CA SER A 19 -4.27 -10.47 20.87
C SER A 19 -2.89 -11.09 21.04
N GLY A 20 -1.86 -10.47 20.44
CA GLY A 20 -0.51 -11.05 20.36
C GLY A 20 -0.32 -12.06 19.21
N ASP A 21 -1.37 -12.36 18.45
CA ASP A 21 -1.35 -13.34 17.37
C ASP A 21 -0.75 -12.76 16.08
N TYR A 22 -0.83 -11.46 15.90
CA TYR A 22 -0.47 -10.77 14.67
C TYR A 22 0.67 -9.78 14.87
N SER A 23 1.44 -9.56 13.80
CA SER A 23 2.51 -8.55 13.74
C SER A 23 2.27 -7.51 12.64
N TYR A 24 1.53 -7.89 11.60
CA TYR A 24 1.25 -7.07 10.42
C TYR A 24 -0.26 -6.98 10.24
N LEU A 25 -0.83 -5.83 10.57
CA LEU A 25 -2.27 -5.65 10.57
C LEU A 25 -2.67 -4.57 9.58
N MET A 26 -3.58 -4.89 8.67
CA MET A 26 -4.16 -3.92 7.74
C MET A 26 -5.65 -3.71 8.01
N TYR A 27 -6.03 -2.44 8.19
CA TYR A 27 -7.42 -2.00 8.21
C TYR A 27 -7.67 -1.22 6.92
N GLY A 28 -8.33 -1.82 5.96
CA GLY A 28 -8.42 -1.29 4.61
C GLY A 28 -9.79 -1.42 3.99
N GLY A 29 -10.01 -0.65 2.93
CA GLY A 29 -11.26 -0.61 2.20
C GLY A 29 -11.76 0.80 1.97
N ALA A 30 -13.08 1.00 1.93
CA ALA A 30 -13.73 2.24 1.56
C ALA A 30 -13.29 3.47 2.38
N ALA A 31 -13.49 4.65 1.82
CA ALA A 31 -13.35 5.90 2.54
C ALA A 31 -14.39 6.00 3.67
N GLY A 32 -14.14 6.84 4.66
CA GLY A 32 -15.12 7.08 5.74
C GLY A 32 -15.19 5.99 6.82
N GLY A 33 -14.53 4.83 6.67
CA GLY A 33 -14.55 3.72 7.64
C GLY A 33 -13.81 3.99 8.96
N GLY A 34 -13.41 5.23 9.26
CA GLY A 34 -12.77 5.60 10.54
C GLY A 34 -11.34 5.07 10.72
N LYS A 35 -10.63 4.76 9.63
CA LYS A 35 -9.28 4.15 9.62
C LYS A 35 -8.27 4.92 10.49
N THR A 36 -8.07 6.20 10.22
CA THR A 36 -7.12 7.04 10.97
C THR A 36 -7.48 7.17 12.45
N TYR A 37 -8.78 7.17 12.78
CA TYR A 37 -9.21 7.26 14.17
C TYR A 37 -8.84 6.00 14.97
N VAL A 38 -9.09 4.81 14.43
CA VAL A 38 -8.75 3.57 15.14
C VAL A 38 -7.25 3.38 15.29
N THR A 39 -6.45 3.73 14.26
CA THR A 39 -4.98 3.63 14.36
C THR A 39 -4.41 4.61 15.37
N MET A 40 -4.91 5.85 15.44
CA MET A 40 -4.49 6.81 16.47
C MET A 40 -4.94 6.37 17.88
N ALA A 41 -6.12 5.79 18.02
CA ALA A 41 -6.57 5.23 19.29
C ALA A 41 -5.64 4.10 19.76
N ILE A 42 -5.32 3.14 18.86
CA ILE A 42 -4.37 2.06 19.15
C ILE A 42 -2.99 2.62 19.51
N ALA A 43 -2.48 3.64 18.81
CA ALA A 43 -1.20 4.25 19.12
C ALA A 43 -1.17 4.84 20.54
N ILE A 44 -2.25 5.51 20.95
CA ILE A 44 -2.39 6.06 22.32
C ILE A 44 -2.48 4.93 23.35
N MET A 45 -3.23 3.86 23.07
CA MET A 45 -3.37 2.71 23.96
C MET A 45 -2.03 2.00 24.15
N LEU A 46 -1.30 1.72 23.08
CA LEU A 46 0.01 1.10 23.13
C LEU A 46 1.04 1.94 23.87
N ALA A 47 1.05 3.27 23.65
CA ALA A 47 1.89 4.18 24.39
C ALA A 47 1.56 4.16 25.91
N LYS A 48 0.30 3.95 26.27
CA LYS A 48 -0.13 3.83 27.68
C LYS A 48 0.25 2.48 28.29
N PHE A 49 0.06 1.39 27.55
CA PHE A 49 0.32 0.02 28.02
C PHE A 49 1.82 -0.30 28.13
N TYR A 50 2.63 0.33 27.29
CA TYR A 50 4.08 0.10 27.23
C TYR A 50 4.86 1.40 27.50
N PRO A 51 5.04 1.80 28.77
CA PRO A 51 5.82 2.99 29.13
C PRO A 51 7.23 2.95 28.50
N GLY A 52 7.69 4.08 27.96
CA GLY A 52 8.97 4.18 27.25
C GLY A 52 8.94 3.66 25.80
N SER A 53 7.80 3.20 25.28
CA SER A 53 7.69 2.77 23.90
C SER A 53 7.84 3.91 22.91
N ARG A 54 8.35 3.57 21.72
CA ARG A 54 8.48 4.49 20.59
C ARG A 54 7.61 4.05 19.42
N SER A 55 6.75 4.96 18.98
CA SER A 55 5.81 4.76 17.88
C SER A 55 6.11 5.73 16.74
N PHE A 56 5.95 5.27 15.50
CA PHE A 56 6.11 6.09 14.31
C PHE A 56 4.83 6.04 13.47
N VAL A 57 4.28 7.22 13.14
CA VAL A 57 3.16 7.37 12.21
C VAL A 57 3.69 7.92 10.91
N VAL A 58 3.53 7.16 9.85
CA VAL A 58 4.11 7.45 8.53
C VAL A 58 3.02 7.76 7.53
N ARG A 59 3.19 8.83 6.75
CA ARG A 59 2.41 9.16 5.56
C ARG A 59 3.32 9.63 4.43
N GLU A 60 2.80 9.66 3.22
CA GLU A 60 3.53 10.11 2.04
C GLU A 60 4.15 11.50 2.21
N SER A 61 3.39 12.47 2.75
CA SER A 61 3.85 13.85 2.88
C SER A 61 3.48 14.52 4.21
N LEU A 62 4.31 15.49 4.63
CA LEU A 62 4.09 16.27 5.83
C LEU A 62 2.79 17.10 5.80
N PRO A 63 2.37 17.74 4.69
CA PRO A 63 1.07 18.41 4.63
C PRO A 63 -0.10 17.50 4.93
N ARG A 64 -0.09 16.25 4.45
CA ARG A 64 -1.12 15.25 4.70
C ARG A 64 -1.13 14.82 6.17
N LEU A 65 0.03 14.56 6.78
CA LEU A 65 0.15 14.29 8.21
C LEU A 65 -0.49 15.39 9.06
N LYS A 66 -0.17 16.66 8.75
CA LYS A 66 -0.71 17.82 9.49
C LYS A 66 -2.23 17.94 9.34
N LYS A 67 -2.78 17.67 8.17
CA LYS A 67 -4.23 17.81 7.91
C LYS A 67 -5.06 16.70 8.53
N THR A 68 -4.52 15.51 8.71
CA THR A 68 -5.27 14.30 9.12
C THR A 68 -4.75 13.70 10.42
N SER A 69 -3.65 12.93 10.38
CA SER A 69 -3.16 12.10 11.48
C SER A 69 -2.86 12.90 12.76
N ILE A 70 -2.16 14.01 12.63
CA ILE A 70 -1.82 14.87 13.80
C ILE A 70 -3.09 15.46 14.41
N LYS A 71 -4.04 15.93 13.58
CA LYS A 71 -5.31 16.45 14.09
C LYS A 71 -6.14 15.38 14.80
N SER A 72 -6.25 14.20 14.18
CA SER A 72 -6.98 13.07 14.76
C SER A 72 -6.36 12.61 16.07
N PHE A 73 -5.03 12.55 16.13
CA PHE A 73 -4.32 12.23 17.37
C PHE A 73 -4.65 13.18 18.49
N PHE A 74 -4.51 14.52 18.29
CA PHE A 74 -4.80 15.50 19.33
C PHE A 74 -6.27 15.63 19.71
N LYS A 75 -7.18 15.20 18.82
CA LYS A 75 -8.60 15.11 19.15
C LYS A 75 -8.92 13.95 20.08
N LEU A 76 -8.19 12.84 19.95
CA LEU A 76 -8.38 11.61 20.73
C LEU A 76 -7.53 11.60 22.03
N CYS A 77 -6.29 12.09 21.96
CA CYS A 77 -5.33 11.95 23.05
C CYS A 77 -5.71 12.85 24.25
N PRO A 78 -5.82 12.28 25.46
CA PRO A 78 -6.03 13.07 26.65
C PRO A 78 -4.89 14.07 26.86
N LYS A 79 -5.22 15.36 27.00
CA LYS A 79 -4.24 16.43 27.21
C LYS A 79 -3.32 16.19 28.40
N ASN A 80 -3.85 15.60 29.47
CA ASN A 80 -3.10 15.27 30.66
C ASN A 80 -2.13 14.09 30.52
N PHE A 81 -2.19 13.34 29.42
CA PHE A 81 -1.25 12.27 29.12
C PHE A 81 -0.01 12.79 28.36
N VAL A 82 -0.17 13.85 27.56
CA VAL A 82 0.93 14.48 26.82
C VAL A 82 1.78 15.31 27.78
N LYS A 83 3.09 15.08 27.80
CA LYS A 83 4.09 15.89 28.50
C LYS A 83 4.54 17.07 27.66
N LYS A 84 4.86 16.82 26.38
CA LYS A 84 5.38 17.82 25.44
C LYS A 84 5.07 17.42 24.00
N TYR A 85 4.80 18.41 23.16
CA TYR A 85 4.79 18.26 21.72
C TYR A 85 5.86 19.15 21.08
N ASN A 86 6.85 18.55 20.47
CA ASN A 86 7.83 19.26 19.64
C ASN A 86 7.26 19.43 18.24
N GLN A 87 6.90 20.64 17.88
CA GLN A 87 6.31 20.93 16.58
C GLN A 87 7.32 20.86 15.43
N GLN A 88 8.61 21.08 15.68
CA GLN A 88 9.65 20.98 14.66
C GLN A 88 9.84 19.53 14.22
N ASP A 89 10.06 18.65 15.17
CA ASP A 89 10.32 17.22 14.94
C ASP A 89 9.04 16.38 14.81
N LYS A 90 7.86 17.01 15.00
CA LYS A 90 6.55 16.33 15.05
C LYS A 90 6.52 15.19 16.07
N LEU A 91 7.19 15.38 17.21
CA LEU A 91 7.38 14.39 18.25
C LEU A 91 6.48 14.72 19.47
N VAL A 92 5.64 13.77 19.83
CA VAL A 92 4.87 13.77 21.07
C VAL A 92 5.63 12.96 22.11
N ILE A 93 5.88 13.55 23.26
CA ILE A 93 6.44 12.89 24.44
C ILE A 93 5.33 12.76 25.47
N PHE A 94 5.07 11.53 25.91
CA PHE A 94 4.08 11.24 26.93
C PHE A 94 4.67 11.32 28.35
N LYS A 95 3.82 11.46 29.38
CA LYS A 95 4.27 11.54 30.77
C LYS A 95 4.94 10.27 31.28
N ASN A 96 4.62 9.12 30.69
CA ASN A 96 5.23 7.83 31.03
C ASN A 96 6.50 7.53 30.25
N GLY A 97 7.06 8.53 29.54
CA GLY A 97 8.29 8.38 28.76
C GLY A 97 8.11 7.79 27.36
N SER A 98 6.90 7.37 26.99
CA SER A 98 6.65 6.92 25.63
C SER A 98 6.72 8.08 24.63
N GLU A 99 7.00 7.77 23.38
CA GLU A 99 7.16 8.73 22.28
C GLU A 99 6.30 8.33 21.09
N LEU A 100 5.75 9.33 20.39
CA LEU A 100 5.09 9.13 19.11
C LEU A 100 5.54 10.20 18.15
N GLN A 101 6.19 9.79 17.06
CA GLN A 101 6.71 10.69 16.04
C GLN A 101 5.95 10.54 14.73
N PHE A 102 5.61 11.66 14.10
CA PHE A 102 4.99 11.71 12.79
C PHE A 102 6.07 11.95 11.74
N ILE A 103 6.21 11.04 10.78
CA ILE A 103 7.25 11.05 9.73
C ILE A 103 6.58 11.05 8.36
N SER A 104 7.02 11.93 7.46
CA SER A 104 6.63 11.84 6.05
C SER A 104 7.60 10.92 5.31
N GLU A 105 7.09 10.08 4.41
CA GLU A 105 7.93 9.20 3.57
C GLU A 105 8.88 10.03 2.68
N ASN A 106 8.36 11.13 2.09
CA ASN A 106 9.12 12.06 1.26
C ASN A 106 9.95 11.39 0.14
N PHE A 107 9.41 10.33 -0.46
CA PHE A 107 10.11 9.49 -1.43
C PHE A 107 10.63 10.26 -2.66
N GLN A 108 10.02 11.40 -3.00
CA GLN A 108 10.49 12.22 -4.12
C GLN A 108 11.90 12.78 -3.87
N ASN A 109 12.23 13.12 -2.62
CA ASN A 109 13.51 13.70 -2.23
C ASN A 109 14.47 12.71 -1.57
N ASP A 110 13.96 11.60 -1.03
CA ASP A 110 14.73 10.53 -0.37
C ASP A 110 14.33 9.16 -0.95
N LYS A 111 14.88 8.83 -2.12
CA LYS A 111 14.60 7.57 -2.83
C LYS A 111 15.06 6.33 -2.06
N ASP A 112 16.04 6.45 -1.20
CA ASP A 112 16.57 5.37 -0.40
C ASP A 112 15.91 5.25 0.97
N LEU A 113 15.01 6.19 1.30
CA LEU A 113 14.31 6.26 2.57
C LEU A 113 15.30 6.26 3.76
N THR A 114 16.36 7.05 3.63
CA THR A 114 17.46 7.13 4.59
C THR A 114 17.00 7.65 5.95
N GLN A 115 15.95 8.46 5.97
CA GLN A 115 15.34 8.95 7.20
C GLN A 115 14.79 7.84 8.12
N PHE A 116 14.57 6.63 7.56
CA PHE A 116 14.18 5.46 8.37
C PHE A 116 15.38 4.70 8.94
N ASP A 117 16.59 4.98 8.44
CA ASP A 117 17.81 4.33 8.92
C ASP A 117 18.16 4.89 10.31
N GLY A 118 18.42 4.01 11.24
CA GLY A 118 18.67 4.40 12.63
C GLY A 118 17.40 4.54 13.50
N LEU A 119 16.18 4.45 12.95
CA LEU A 119 14.99 4.41 13.78
C LEU A 119 14.98 3.15 14.64
N GLU A 120 14.58 3.33 15.91
CA GLU A 120 14.39 2.24 16.87
C GLU A 120 12.99 2.35 17.43
N GLY A 121 12.04 1.62 16.84
CA GLY A 121 10.64 1.67 17.20
C GLY A 121 10.11 0.37 17.77
N ASN A 122 8.98 0.46 18.49
CA ASN A 122 8.20 -0.67 18.90
C ASN A 122 7.00 -0.86 17.96
N PHE A 123 6.43 0.25 17.49
CA PHE A 123 5.21 0.26 16.71
C PHE A 123 5.32 1.20 15.51
N PHE A 124 4.81 0.76 14.36
CA PHE A 124 4.74 1.56 13.15
C PHE A 124 3.30 1.62 12.63
N PHE A 125 2.85 2.80 12.27
CA PHE A 125 1.53 3.07 11.72
C PHE A 125 1.70 3.69 10.33
N LEU A 126 1.51 2.89 9.29
CA LEU A 126 1.63 3.30 7.89
C LEU A 126 0.25 3.71 7.39
N GLU A 127 -0.05 5.00 7.42
CA GLU A 127 -1.35 5.52 7.02
C GLU A 127 -1.43 5.79 5.53
N GLU A 128 -2.55 5.41 4.92
CA GLU A 128 -2.78 5.45 3.48
C GLU A 128 -1.65 4.69 2.74
N GLY A 129 -1.47 3.43 3.09
CA GLY A 129 -0.39 2.58 2.57
C GLY A 129 -0.34 2.49 1.04
N GLN A 130 -1.48 2.75 0.35
CA GLN A 130 -1.50 2.83 -1.10
C GLN A 130 -0.71 4.03 -1.66
N GLU A 131 -0.45 5.04 -0.85
CA GLU A 131 0.38 6.19 -1.22
C GLU A 131 1.86 5.97 -0.91
N LEU A 132 2.18 4.97 -0.07
CA LEU A 132 3.53 4.66 0.37
C LEU A 132 4.18 3.60 -0.51
N GLN A 133 5.50 3.64 -0.59
CA GLN A 133 6.29 2.60 -1.23
C GLN A 133 6.30 1.32 -0.39
N GLU A 134 6.30 0.16 -1.04
CA GLU A 134 6.51 -1.13 -0.34
C GLU A 134 7.81 -1.16 0.44
N ARG A 135 8.81 -0.44 -0.04
CA ARG A 135 10.12 -0.30 0.62
C ARG A 135 9.99 0.34 2.01
N THR A 136 9.03 1.26 2.21
CA THR A 136 8.72 1.84 3.54
C THR A 136 8.18 0.79 4.50
N PHE A 137 7.31 -0.10 4.04
CA PHE A 137 6.85 -1.22 4.85
C PHE A 137 8.01 -2.16 5.22
N ASN A 138 8.91 -2.46 4.29
CA ASN A 138 10.10 -3.27 4.56
C ASN A 138 11.05 -2.57 5.55
N LYS A 139 11.25 -1.25 5.44
CA LYS A 139 12.02 -0.46 6.43
C LYS A 139 11.37 -0.54 7.81
N ALA A 140 10.05 -0.43 7.91
CA ALA A 140 9.34 -0.58 9.19
C ALA A 140 9.57 -1.96 9.82
N ILE A 141 9.55 -3.05 9.03
CA ILE A 141 9.87 -4.41 9.51
C ILE A 141 11.28 -4.46 10.12
N LEU A 142 12.27 -3.86 9.46
CA LEU A 142 13.66 -3.85 9.92
C LEU A 142 13.87 -3.00 11.19
N ARG A 143 13.01 -2.05 11.46
CA ARG A 143 13.14 -1.08 12.55
C ARG A 143 12.22 -1.35 13.74
N CYS A 144 11.17 -2.16 13.53
CA CYS A 144 10.21 -2.54 14.57
C CYS A 144 10.82 -3.53 15.56
N GLY A 145 10.66 -3.27 16.86
CA GLY A 145 11.17 -4.09 17.95
C GLY A 145 12.63 -3.81 18.32
N ARG A 146 13.22 -2.70 17.88
CA ARG A 146 14.59 -2.29 18.21
C ARG A 146 14.69 -1.44 19.48
N ASN A 147 13.63 -0.74 19.87
CA ASN A 147 13.60 -0.05 21.15
C ASN A 147 13.33 -1.05 22.27
N ILE A 148 14.36 -1.33 23.07
CA ILE A 148 14.30 -2.35 24.14
C ILE A 148 13.78 -1.71 25.42
N ILE A 149 12.61 -2.15 25.85
CA ILE A 149 11.95 -1.74 27.11
C ILE A 149 11.44 -2.96 27.88
N THR A 150 11.09 -2.77 29.13
CA THR A 150 10.57 -3.85 29.97
C THR A 150 9.18 -3.48 30.52
N PRO A 151 8.14 -4.30 30.27
CA PRO A 151 8.15 -5.51 29.45
C PRO A 151 8.34 -5.18 27.96
N MET A 152 8.95 -6.11 27.21
CA MET A 152 9.12 -5.95 25.78
C MET A 152 7.78 -6.07 25.06
N PRO A 153 7.34 -5.06 24.31
CA PRO A 153 6.08 -5.12 23.58
C PRO A 153 6.15 -6.04 22.34
N PRO A 154 5.01 -6.53 21.84
CA PRO A 154 4.97 -7.23 20.57
C PRO A 154 5.41 -6.30 19.42
N LYS A 155 5.95 -6.89 18.36
CA LYS A 155 6.26 -6.14 17.13
C LYS A 155 4.95 -5.93 16.36
N LEU A 156 4.54 -4.66 16.17
CA LEU A 156 3.30 -4.34 15.49
C LEU A 156 3.51 -3.30 14.41
N ILE A 157 3.09 -3.64 13.20
CA ILE A 157 3.07 -2.73 12.06
C ILE A 157 1.62 -2.68 11.54
N PHE A 158 1.05 -1.50 11.62
CA PHE A 158 -0.31 -1.21 11.17
C PHE A 158 -0.29 -0.55 9.81
N VAL A 159 -1.19 -0.94 8.94
CA VAL A 159 -1.39 -0.32 7.63
C VAL A 159 -2.84 0.10 7.51
N THR A 160 -3.11 1.32 7.09
CA THR A 160 -4.43 1.71 6.59
C THR A 160 -4.35 1.99 5.11
N CYS A 161 -5.36 1.65 4.35
CA CYS A 161 -5.38 1.93 2.92
C CYS A 161 -6.79 2.04 2.35
N ASN A 162 -6.91 2.68 1.19
CA ASN A 162 -8.01 2.51 0.27
C ASN A 162 -7.62 1.47 -0.80
N PRO A 163 -8.60 0.86 -1.51
CA PRO A 163 -8.30 -0.07 -2.59
C PRO A 163 -7.35 0.53 -3.62
N SER A 164 -6.33 -0.24 -3.99
CA SER A 164 -5.32 0.18 -4.96
C SER A 164 -4.60 -1.02 -5.57
N GLN A 165 -4.12 -0.89 -6.81
CA GLN A 165 -3.43 -1.95 -7.56
C GLN A 165 -1.92 -2.01 -7.22
N ASN A 166 -1.55 -1.94 -5.95
CA ASN A 166 -0.16 -1.90 -5.51
C ASN A 166 0.17 -3.00 -4.47
N TRP A 167 1.26 -2.81 -3.73
CA TRP A 167 1.77 -3.76 -2.75
C TRP A 167 0.76 -4.11 -1.64
N THR A 168 -0.13 -3.19 -1.26
CA THR A 168 -1.15 -3.44 -0.23
C THR A 168 -2.14 -4.51 -0.68
N LYS A 169 -2.52 -4.50 -1.98
CA LYS A 169 -3.34 -5.54 -2.57
C LYS A 169 -2.63 -6.89 -2.54
N GLN A 170 -1.36 -6.93 -2.95
CA GLN A 170 -0.60 -8.18 -3.06
C GLN A 170 -0.31 -8.80 -1.70
N ARG A 171 0.01 -7.99 -0.68
CA ARG A 171 0.40 -8.49 0.64
C ARG A 171 -0.76 -8.82 1.57
N PHE A 172 -1.91 -8.17 1.40
CA PHE A 172 -3.02 -8.30 2.35
C PHE A 172 -4.33 -8.72 1.70
N TYR A 173 -4.81 -7.98 0.69
CA TYR A 173 -6.12 -8.25 0.12
C TYR A 173 -6.16 -9.57 -0.65
N LYS A 174 -5.21 -9.80 -1.56
CA LYS A 174 -5.17 -11.03 -2.36
C LYS A 174 -5.05 -12.29 -1.50
N PRO A 175 -4.12 -12.39 -0.54
CA PRO A 175 -4.06 -13.53 0.38
C PRO A 175 -5.34 -13.71 1.21
N TYR A 176 -6.01 -12.61 1.60
CA TYR A 176 -7.28 -12.68 2.30
C TYR A 176 -8.38 -13.33 1.46
N VAL A 177 -8.54 -12.88 0.21
CA VAL A 177 -9.53 -13.44 -0.72
C VAL A 177 -9.23 -14.91 -1.06
N GLU A 178 -7.96 -15.24 -1.24
CA GLU A 178 -7.48 -16.60 -1.53
C GLU A 178 -7.45 -17.52 -0.27
N LYS A 179 -7.78 -16.99 0.91
CA LYS A 179 -7.76 -17.70 2.22
C LYS A 179 -6.39 -18.33 2.54
N ASN A 180 -5.34 -17.66 2.14
CA ASN A 180 -3.95 -18.08 2.35
C ASN A 180 -3.10 -16.98 3.01
N MET A 181 -3.68 -16.25 3.99
CA MET A 181 -2.97 -15.20 4.73
C MET A 181 -1.65 -15.73 5.29
N PRO A 182 -0.53 -15.01 5.05
CA PRO A 182 0.74 -15.39 5.64
C PRO A 182 0.68 -15.34 7.17
N GLU A 183 1.54 -16.14 7.82
CA GLU A 183 1.64 -16.13 9.27
C GLU A 183 1.83 -14.70 9.82
N LYS A 184 1.22 -14.41 10.97
CA LYS A 184 1.26 -13.11 11.64
C LYS A 184 0.65 -11.94 10.86
N HIS A 185 0.00 -12.18 9.72
CA HIS A 185 -0.73 -11.14 8.99
C HIS A 185 -2.22 -11.17 9.33
N PHE A 186 -2.81 -9.99 9.38
CA PHE A 186 -4.24 -9.79 9.57
C PHE A 186 -4.75 -8.70 8.64
N TYR A 187 -5.85 -8.94 7.97
CA TYR A 187 -6.54 -7.93 7.17
C TYR A 187 -8.01 -7.87 7.55
N LEU A 188 -8.48 -6.68 7.87
CA LEU A 188 -9.89 -6.42 8.14
C LEU A 188 -10.43 -5.44 7.09
N PRO A 189 -11.33 -5.88 6.20
CA PRO A 189 -11.99 -4.98 5.27
C PRO A 189 -12.97 -4.08 6.02
N ALA A 190 -12.91 -2.78 5.74
CA ALA A 190 -13.83 -1.78 6.27
C ALA A 190 -14.53 -1.05 5.13
N THR A 191 -15.81 -0.87 5.28
CA THR A 191 -16.66 -0.11 4.35
C THR A 191 -17.17 1.15 5.03
N MET A 192 -17.77 2.01 4.25
CA MET A 192 -18.43 3.20 4.78
C MET A 192 -19.63 2.87 5.67
N ALA A 193 -20.35 1.80 5.35
CA ALA A 193 -21.48 1.31 6.14
C ALA A 193 -21.11 0.90 7.57
N ASP A 194 -19.81 0.60 7.81
CA ASP A 194 -19.32 0.28 9.15
C ASP A 194 -19.22 1.52 10.06
N ASN A 195 -19.34 2.74 9.51
CA ASN A 195 -19.26 4.00 10.25
C ASN A 195 -20.65 4.59 10.47
N THR A 196 -21.23 4.32 11.62
CA THR A 196 -22.57 4.79 12.02
C THR A 196 -22.65 6.28 12.37
N LEU A 197 -21.54 7.02 12.34
CA LEU A 197 -21.50 8.46 12.67
C LEU A 197 -21.47 9.35 11.43
N LEU A 198 -21.53 8.78 10.23
CA LEU A 198 -21.56 9.59 9.01
C LEU A 198 -22.93 10.25 8.86
N PRO A 199 -22.98 11.56 8.57
CA PRO A 199 -24.22 12.25 8.29
C PRO A 199 -24.93 11.68 7.05
N GLU A 200 -26.26 11.65 7.07
CA GLU A 200 -27.07 11.14 5.95
C GLU A 200 -26.81 11.91 4.65
N ASP A 201 -26.75 13.24 4.72
CA ASP A 201 -26.46 14.12 3.59
C ASP A 201 -25.09 13.84 2.96
N TYR A 202 -24.09 13.45 3.78
CA TYR A 202 -22.80 13.00 3.27
C TYR A 202 -22.94 11.69 2.49
N ILE A 203 -23.68 10.71 3.02
CA ILE A 203 -23.93 9.43 2.35
C ILE A 203 -24.70 9.66 1.03
N GLU A 204 -25.71 10.51 1.03
CA GLU A 204 -26.46 10.87 -0.18
C GLU A 204 -25.57 11.53 -1.24
N SER A 205 -24.62 12.39 -0.82
CA SER A 205 -23.71 13.06 -1.75
C SER A 205 -22.84 12.09 -2.54
N LEU A 206 -22.59 10.90 -2.01
CA LEU A 206 -21.77 9.87 -2.67
C LEU A 206 -22.50 9.20 -3.85
N ASN A 207 -23.82 9.35 -3.93
CA ASN A 207 -24.59 8.90 -5.09
C ASN A 207 -24.29 9.73 -6.35
N ASN A 208 -23.67 10.90 -6.19
CA ASN A 208 -23.23 11.75 -7.29
C ASN A 208 -21.81 11.43 -7.81
N LEU A 209 -21.12 10.46 -7.20
CA LEU A 209 -19.83 9.99 -7.69
C LEU A 209 -20.02 9.18 -8.98
N ASP A 210 -19.02 9.25 -9.86
CA ASP A 210 -18.93 8.32 -10.97
C ASP A 210 -18.81 6.87 -10.48
N GLU A 211 -19.19 5.94 -11.33
CA GLU A 211 -19.28 4.50 -10.99
C GLU A 211 -17.95 3.93 -10.46
N ILE A 212 -16.83 4.33 -11.05
CA ILE A 212 -15.50 3.81 -10.69
C ILE A 212 -15.06 4.37 -9.34
N THR A 213 -15.17 5.67 -9.15
CA THR A 213 -14.87 6.34 -7.87
C THR A 213 -15.73 5.75 -6.76
N ARG A 214 -17.03 5.52 -7.01
CA ARG A 214 -17.91 4.88 -6.06
C ARG A 214 -17.48 3.46 -5.74
N ALA A 215 -17.18 2.65 -6.75
CA ALA A 215 -16.72 1.27 -6.55
C ALA A 215 -15.46 1.20 -5.68
N ILE A 216 -14.50 2.09 -5.89
CA ILE A 216 -13.26 2.13 -5.11
C ILE A 216 -13.49 2.65 -3.69
N PHE A 217 -14.09 3.83 -3.56
CA PHE A 217 -14.09 4.58 -2.30
C PHE A 217 -15.32 4.34 -1.42
N VAL A 218 -16.42 3.86 -1.99
CA VAL A 218 -17.66 3.55 -1.23
C VAL A 218 -17.79 2.04 -1.03
N ASP A 219 -17.68 1.27 -2.12
CA ASP A 219 -17.90 -0.17 -2.10
C ASP A 219 -16.65 -0.96 -1.70
N GLY A 220 -15.49 -0.28 -1.68
CA GLY A 220 -14.23 -0.91 -1.30
C GLY A 220 -13.73 -1.94 -2.31
N ASN A 221 -14.09 -1.78 -3.59
CA ASN A 221 -13.72 -2.71 -4.64
C ASN A 221 -12.26 -2.56 -5.04
N TRP A 222 -11.47 -3.61 -4.79
CA TRP A 222 -10.04 -3.65 -5.12
C TRP A 222 -9.76 -3.96 -6.60
N ASP A 223 -10.75 -4.39 -7.35
CA ASP A 223 -10.61 -4.74 -8.77
C ASP A 223 -11.14 -3.63 -9.69
N ALA A 224 -11.80 -2.62 -9.13
CA ALA A 224 -12.13 -1.42 -9.87
C ALA A 224 -10.83 -0.68 -10.22
N VAL A 225 -10.69 -0.36 -11.50
CA VAL A 225 -9.54 0.38 -12.02
C VAL A 225 -10.05 1.72 -12.53
N ASP A 226 -9.48 2.80 -12.01
CA ASP A 226 -9.69 4.11 -12.59
C ASP A 226 -9.00 4.16 -13.95
N VAL A 227 -9.80 4.02 -14.99
CA VAL A 227 -9.37 4.02 -16.39
C VAL A 227 -9.54 5.38 -17.07
N ASP A 228 -9.65 6.46 -16.30
CA ASP A 228 -9.89 7.80 -16.86
C ASP A 228 -8.89 8.24 -17.93
N ARG A 229 -7.72 7.62 -17.97
CA ARG A 229 -6.73 7.80 -19.06
C ARG A 229 -5.93 6.51 -19.30
N PRO A 230 -6.54 5.45 -19.86
CA PRO A 230 -5.75 4.30 -20.24
C PRO A 230 -4.73 4.74 -21.29
N PHE A 231 -3.48 4.34 -21.12
CA PHE A 231 -2.43 4.59 -22.12
C PHE A 231 -2.88 4.14 -23.52
N ALA A 232 -3.57 3.01 -23.59
CA ALA A 232 -4.16 2.47 -24.83
C ALA A 232 -5.70 2.63 -24.79
N TYR A 233 -6.22 3.85 -24.86
CA TYR A 233 -7.65 4.15 -24.78
C TYR A 233 -8.51 3.43 -25.85
N ALA A 234 -7.91 3.08 -26.99
CA ALA A 234 -8.58 2.37 -28.08
C ALA A 234 -8.46 0.83 -27.95
N PHE A 235 -7.78 0.34 -26.89
CA PHE A 235 -7.61 -1.10 -26.70
C PHE A 235 -8.91 -1.74 -26.20
N ASP A 236 -9.47 -2.61 -27.04
CA ASP A 236 -10.61 -3.47 -26.68
C ASP A 236 -10.15 -4.92 -26.66
N LYS A 237 -10.10 -5.51 -25.47
CA LYS A 237 -9.62 -6.89 -25.27
C LYS A 237 -10.37 -7.89 -26.16
N ASN A 238 -11.68 -7.73 -26.30
CA ASN A 238 -12.51 -8.65 -27.08
C ASN A 238 -12.25 -8.55 -28.59
N LYS A 239 -11.81 -7.38 -29.04
CA LYS A 239 -11.49 -7.13 -30.47
C LYS A 239 -10.02 -7.35 -30.77
N THR A 240 -9.14 -7.10 -29.83
CA THR A 240 -7.69 -7.01 -30.06
C THR A 240 -6.97 -8.31 -29.70
N VAL A 241 -7.36 -8.97 -28.59
CA VAL A 241 -6.73 -10.23 -28.18
C VAL A 241 -7.27 -11.39 -28.98
N ARG A 242 -6.38 -12.13 -29.59
CA ARG A 242 -6.70 -13.31 -30.46
C ARG A 242 -5.86 -14.51 -30.00
N PRO A 243 -6.48 -15.65 -29.67
CA PRO A 243 -5.76 -16.84 -29.21
C PRO A 243 -4.93 -17.52 -30.32
N ASN A 244 -5.16 -17.15 -31.59
CA ASN A 244 -4.56 -17.82 -32.76
C ASN A 244 -3.40 -17.02 -33.36
N VAL A 245 -2.88 -15.99 -32.67
CA VAL A 245 -1.69 -15.27 -33.15
C VAL A 245 -0.48 -16.17 -32.95
N LYS A 246 0.17 -16.56 -34.04
CA LYS A 246 1.36 -17.42 -34.06
C LYS A 246 2.47 -16.75 -34.87
N TYR A 247 3.71 -17.07 -34.49
CA TYR A 247 4.88 -16.69 -35.25
C TYR A 247 4.82 -17.25 -36.68
N ASN A 248 5.06 -16.38 -37.68
CA ASN A 248 5.17 -16.75 -39.08
C ASN A 248 6.66 -16.65 -39.50
N PRO A 249 7.33 -17.76 -39.85
CA PRO A 249 8.74 -17.73 -40.18
C PRO A 249 9.06 -17.00 -41.50
N ASN A 250 8.06 -16.66 -42.31
CA ASN A 250 8.23 -15.92 -43.55
C ASN A 250 8.12 -14.41 -43.41
N GLU A 251 7.91 -13.91 -42.19
CA GLU A 251 7.75 -12.48 -41.90
C GLU A 251 8.80 -12.02 -40.89
N ASP A 252 9.20 -10.76 -40.99
CA ASP A 252 10.20 -10.18 -40.09
C ASP A 252 9.76 -10.22 -38.63
N LEU A 253 10.69 -10.62 -37.75
CA LEU A 253 10.52 -10.58 -36.32
C LEU A 253 11.05 -9.24 -35.77
N TYR A 254 10.20 -8.49 -35.11
CA TYR A 254 10.53 -7.23 -34.42
C TYR A 254 10.63 -7.47 -32.93
N LEU A 255 11.69 -6.94 -32.31
CA LEU A 255 11.91 -6.97 -30.88
C LEU A 255 12.01 -5.54 -30.35
N SER A 256 11.15 -5.20 -29.40
CA SER A 256 11.19 -3.91 -28.71
C SER A 256 11.56 -4.13 -27.26
N PHE A 257 12.67 -3.50 -26.82
CA PHE A 257 13.24 -3.69 -25.50
C PHE A 257 12.92 -2.50 -24.60
N ASP A 258 12.67 -2.79 -23.34
CA ASP A 258 12.65 -1.81 -22.24
C ASP A 258 13.71 -2.25 -21.20
N PHE A 259 14.82 -1.52 -21.19
CA PHE A 259 16.01 -1.83 -20.40
C PHE A 259 15.90 -1.32 -18.95
N ASN A 260 14.78 -1.56 -18.31
CA ASN A 260 14.65 -1.28 -16.89
C ASN A 260 15.59 -2.15 -16.05
N VAL A 261 15.93 -1.67 -14.87
CA VAL A 261 16.80 -2.41 -13.94
C VAL A 261 16.13 -3.70 -13.48
N ASP A 262 14.83 -3.67 -13.18
CA ASP A 262 14.03 -4.84 -12.80
C ASP A 262 12.52 -4.52 -12.89
N PRO A 263 11.74 -5.24 -13.67
CA PRO A 263 12.15 -6.30 -14.60
C PRO A 263 12.76 -5.75 -15.90
N ILE A 264 13.65 -6.52 -16.52
CA ILE A 264 14.01 -6.31 -17.93
C ILE A 264 12.89 -6.89 -18.80
N THR A 265 12.46 -6.16 -19.84
CA THR A 265 11.33 -6.57 -20.66
C THR A 265 11.64 -6.47 -22.15
N CYS A 266 11.00 -7.35 -22.94
CA CYS A 266 11.01 -7.31 -24.38
C CYS A 266 9.66 -7.76 -24.92
N ILE A 267 9.16 -7.09 -25.96
CA ILE A 267 7.99 -7.50 -26.71
C ILE A 267 8.45 -7.99 -28.09
N SER A 268 8.01 -9.18 -28.48
CA SER A 268 8.17 -9.66 -29.84
C SER A 268 6.90 -9.43 -30.66
N ALA A 269 7.08 -8.98 -31.89
CA ALA A 269 5.98 -8.67 -32.81
C ALA A 269 6.31 -8.98 -34.27
N GLN A 270 5.29 -9.06 -35.07
CA GLN A 270 5.39 -9.12 -36.53
C GLN A 270 4.43 -8.13 -37.17
N HIS A 271 4.82 -7.57 -38.32
CA HIS A 271 3.98 -6.64 -39.08
C HIS A 271 3.74 -7.15 -40.49
N TYR A 272 2.56 -7.66 -40.75
CA TYR A 272 2.15 -8.08 -42.08
C TYR A 272 0.64 -7.96 -42.28
N GLY A 273 0.22 -7.86 -43.54
CA GLY A 273 -1.19 -7.65 -43.88
C GLY A 273 -1.79 -6.38 -43.24
N GLY A 274 -0.98 -5.31 -43.11
CA GLY A 274 -1.40 -4.05 -42.51
C GLY A 274 -1.73 -4.11 -40.99
N LYS A 275 -1.26 -5.13 -40.29
CA LYS A 275 -1.54 -5.35 -38.86
C LYS A 275 -0.27 -5.70 -38.13
N ILE A 276 -0.12 -5.11 -36.95
CA ILE A 276 0.90 -5.49 -35.97
C ILE A 276 0.33 -6.62 -35.11
N ARG A 277 1.09 -7.69 -34.96
CA ARG A 277 0.75 -8.85 -34.15
C ARG A 277 1.77 -9.00 -33.04
N ILE A 278 1.36 -8.71 -31.82
CA ILE A 278 2.17 -9.00 -30.65
C ILE A 278 2.14 -10.51 -30.42
N LEU A 279 3.32 -11.13 -30.39
CA LEU A 279 3.46 -12.56 -30.26
C LEU A 279 3.65 -12.96 -28.79
N LYS A 280 4.60 -12.28 -28.12
CA LYS A 280 4.97 -12.62 -26.75
C LYS A 280 5.55 -11.43 -26.01
N GLU A 281 5.29 -11.37 -24.72
CA GLU A 281 5.99 -10.54 -23.75
C GLU A 281 7.02 -11.40 -23.01
N PHE A 282 8.26 -10.96 -22.99
CA PHE A 282 9.32 -11.48 -22.13
C PHE A 282 9.47 -10.49 -20.97
N ARG A 283 9.37 -10.97 -19.74
CA ARG A 283 9.47 -10.16 -18.54
C ARG A 283 10.25 -10.94 -17.47
N LEU A 284 11.52 -10.59 -17.31
CA LEU A 284 12.42 -11.29 -16.39
C LEU A 284 12.80 -10.40 -15.22
N ARG A 285 12.60 -10.93 -14.00
CA ARG A 285 13.01 -10.27 -12.75
C ARG A 285 14.36 -10.80 -12.28
N ASN A 286 15.11 -9.95 -11.57
CA ASN A 286 16.43 -10.30 -11.04
C ASN A 286 17.31 -10.93 -12.14
N SER A 287 17.33 -10.34 -13.32
CA SER A 287 17.89 -10.89 -14.53
C SER A 287 18.68 -9.83 -15.29
N ASP A 288 19.33 -10.25 -16.35
CA ASP A 288 20.15 -9.40 -17.22
C ASP A 288 19.80 -9.59 -18.71
N ILE A 289 20.48 -8.85 -19.56
CA ILE A 289 20.27 -8.89 -21.01
C ILE A 289 20.62 -10.27 -21.60
N PHE A 290 21.59 -10.99 -21.04
CA PHE A 290 22.01 -12.28 -21.56
C PHE A 290 20.89 -13.32 -21.35
N ALA A 291 20.34 -13.38 -20.14
CA ALA A 291 19.21 -14.26 -19.85
C ALA A 291 17.96 -13.91 -20.67
N LEU A 292 17.74 -12.63 -20.98
CA LEU A 292 16.66 -12.22 -21.88
C LEU A 292 16.92 -12.68 -23.33
N CYS A 293 18.14 -12.56 -23.82
CA CYS A 293 18.54 -13.08 -25.13
C CYS A 293 18.39 -14.60 -25.21
N ASP A 294 18.80 -15.34 -24.19
CA ASP A 294 18.61 -16.78 -24.10
C ASP A 294 17.12 -17.18 -24.17
N ALA A 295 16.27 -16.45 -23.46
CA ALA A 295 14.83 -16.68 -23.49
C ALA A 295 14.21 -16.41 -24.87
N ILE A 296 14.66 -15.37 -25.58
CA ILE A 296 14.22 -15.06 -26.95
C ILE A 296 14.72 -16.13 -27.92
N GLN A 297 15.97 -16.56 -27.81
CA GLN A 297 16.56 -17.63 -28.65
C GLN A 297 15.88 -18.98 -28.40
N ALA A 298 15.50 -19.28 -27.17
CA ALA A 298 14.75 -20.48 -26.82
C ALA A 298 13.37 -20.52 -27.49
N GLU A 299 12.73 -19.35 -27.68
CA GLU A 299 11.40 -19.24 -28.29
C GLU A 299 11.44 -19.29 -29.82
N TYR A 300 12.37 -18.55 -30.45
CA TYR A 300 12.38 -18.33 -31.89
C TYR A 300 13.56 -19.02 -32.61
N GLY A 301 14.52 -19.55 -31.88
CA GLY A 301 15.77 -20.07 -32.45
C GLY A 301 16.70 -18.97 -32.97
N SER A 302 17.59 -19.30 -33.85
CA SER A 302 18.55 -18.38 -34.48
C SER A 302 17.98 -17.68 -35.71
N VAL A 303 16.85 -16.97 -35.54
CA VAL A 303 16.24 -16.22 -36.65
C VAL A 303 16.73 -14.77 -36.65
N PRO A 304 16.83 -14.15 -37.88
CA PRO A 304 17.08 -12.73 -37.96
C PRO A 304 15.93 -11.91 -37.32
N PHE A 305 16.24 -10.82 -36.71
CA PHE A 305 15.25 -9.93 -36.10
C PHE A 305 15.64 -8.46 -36.26
N ILE A 306 14.65 -7.59 -36.16
CA ILE A 306 14.81 -6.15 -36.24
C ILE A 306 14.56 -5.58 -34.80
N VAL A 307 15.55 -4.85 -34.28
CA VAL A 307 15.38 -4.16 -33.00
C VAL A 307 14.70 -2.82 -33.22
N THR A 308 13.65 -2.57 -32.45
CA THR A 308 12.92 -1.30 -32.42
C THR A 308 12.84 -0.79 -30.97
N GLY A 309 12.89 0.53 -30.78
CA GLY A 309 12.79 1.12 -29.44
C GLY A 309 12.99 2.61 -29.51
#